data_13e752f3c56ab394cf21953af3602de5
#
_entry.id   13e752f3c56ab394cf21953af3602de5
#
_cell.length_a   1.000
_cell.length_b   1.000
_cell.length_c   1.000
_cell.angle_alpha   90.00
_cell.angle_beta   90.00
_cell.angle_gamma   90.00
#
_symmetry.space_group_name_H-M   'P 1'
#
loop_
_entity.id
_entity.type
_entity.pdbx_description
1 polymer ?
#
loop_
_entity_poly.entity_id
_entity_poly.type
_entity_poly.pdbx_seq_one_letter_code
_entity_poly.pdbx_strand_id
1 'polypeptide(L)'
;KNAKRMADSATYLDMPYPSEEMFINMCVQCVKENIDYLPPYEASGASLYLRPILIGINPQLGIHSARDVMFAVMCSPVGTYSGAKSLSPGNAVISRNYDRASTYGSGCYKLGANYAQSLHAYNIAHNTGYRELLFLDSATKTTIEEFGSSNFFAIKGNTYITPRSGSVLPSITNNSLRKVAADMGLNVEVRPIKVEELAEFDEVNSCG
;
A
#
# COMPACT_ATOMS: atom_id res chain seq x y z
N LYS A 1 10.27 6.74 8.01
CA LYS A 1 8.84 6.41 7.86
C LYS A 1 8.62 4.90 7.60
N ASN A 2 9.30 4.28 6.60
CA ASN A 2 9.15 2.84 6.30
C ASN A 2 9.60 1.96 7.48
N ALA A 3 10.73 2.28 8.13
CA ALA A 3 11.21 1.56 9.32
C ALA A 3 10.16 1.59 10.44
N LYS A 4 9.61 2.79 10.74
CA LYS A 4 8.54 2.91 11.74
C LYS A 4 7.32 2.07 11.38
N ARG A 5 6.87 2.08 10.12
CA ARG A 5 5.71 1.27 9.69
C ARG A 5 5.98 -0.23 9.83
N MET A 6 7.22 -0.68 9.59
CA MET A 6 7.60 -2.08 9.86
C MET A 6 7.55 -2.38 11.37
N ALA A 7 8.08 -1.49 12.21
CA ALA A 7 8.02 -1.62 13.66
C ALA A 7 6.56 -1.70 14.16
N ASP A 8 5.69 -0.79 13.70
CA ASP A 8 4.28 -0.78 14.05
C ASP A 8 3.59 -2.11 13.64
N SER A 9 3.91 -2.64 12.45
CA SER A 9 3.36 -3.90 11.96
C SER A 9 3.87 -5.12 12.74
N ALA A 10 5.15 -5.13 13.10
CA ALA A 10 5.75 -6.20 13.90
C ALA A 10 5.22 -6.18 15.34
N THR A 11 5.06 -5.00 15.93
CA THR A 11 4.45 -4.82 17.26
C THR A 11 3.03 -5.37 17.29
N TYR A 12 2.23 -5.17 16.25
CA TYR A 12 0.89 -5.75 16.17
C TYR A 12 0.88 -7.29 16.20
N LEU A 13 1.95 -7.92 15.70
CA LEU A 13 2.12 -9.37 15.71
C LEU A 13 2.93 -9.88 16.91
N ASP A 14 3.28 -9.02 17.87
CA ASP A 14 4.19 -9.31 18.99
C ASP A 14 5.53 -9.92 18.54
N MET A 15 6.06 -9.45 17.40
CA MET A 15 7.32 -9.91 16.82
C MET A 15 8.47 -8.95 17.14
N PRO A 16 9.70 -9.44 17.39
CA PRO A 16 10.89 -8.61 17.40
C PRO A 16 11.09 -7.93 16.03
N TYR A 17 11.72 -6.75 16.02
CA TYR A 17 12.00 -6.02 14.78
C TYR A 17 13.32 -5.25 14.86
N PRO A 18 13.96 -4.93 13.70
CA PRO A 18 15.22 -4.20 13.68
C PRO A 18 15.03 -2.75 14.16
N SER A 19 16.07 -2.18 14.76
CA SER A 19 16.09 -0.74 15.03
C SER A 19 15.98 0.07 13.73
N GLU A 20 15.56 1.33 13.82
CA GLU A 20 15.50 2.21 12.64
C GLU A 20 16.87 2.36 11.98
N GLU A 21 17.93 2.46 12.78
CA GLU A 21 19.30 2.52 12.30
C GLU A 21 19.71 1.25 11.52
N MET A 22 19.45 0.07 12.08
CA MET A 22 19.71 -1.21 11.40
C MET A 22 18.93 -1.31 10.09
N PHE A 23 17.65 -0.93 10.09
CA PHE A 23 16.82 -0.93 8.87
C PHE A 23 17.45 -0.06 7.77
N ILE A 24 17.85 1.16 8.12
CA ILE A 24 18.45 2.11 7.17
C ILE A 24 19.79 1.59 6.67
N ASN A 25 20.66 1.15 7.57
CA ASN A 25 21.99 0.65 7.23
C ASN A 25 21.93 -0.56 6.28
N MET A 26 21.03 -1.51 6.52
CA MET A 26 20.85 -2.66 5.63
C MET A 26 20.31 -2.25 4.26
N CYS A 27 19.39 -1.29 4.19
CA CYS A 27 18.92 -0.74 2.91
C CYS A 27 20.06 -0.07 2.13
N VAL A 28 20.87 0.75 2.79
CA VAL A 28 22.02 1.43 2.17
C VAL A 28 23.06 0.41 1.69
N GLN A 29 23.38 -0.59 2.51
CA GLN A 29 24.31 -1.64 2.13
C GLN A 29 23.78 -2.44 0.93
N CYS A 30 22.50 -2.82 0.93
CA CYS A 30 21.88 -3.51 -0.20
C CYS A 30 22.04 -2.75 -1.51
N VAL A 31 21.84 -1.41 -1.50
CA VAL A 31 22.09 -0.57 -2.70
C VAL A 31 23.54 -0.55 -3.10
N LYS A 32 24.47 -0.38 -2.14
CA LYS A 32 25.91 -0.32 -2.43
C LYS A 32 26.44 -1.60 -3.07
N GLU A 33 26.01 -2.75 -2.56
CA GLU A 33 26.42 -4.07 -3.08
C GLU A 33 25.79 -4.40 -4.45
N ASN A 34 24.77 -3.64 -4.85
CA ASN A 34 24.05 -3.84 -6.11
C ASN A 34 24.06 -2.58 -7.01
N ILE A 35 25.08 -1.75 -6.87
CA ILE A 35 25.13 -0.46 -7.58
C ILE A 35 25.11 -0.62 -9.09
N ASP A 36 25.66 -1.70 -9.63
CA ASP A 36 25.71 -1.99 -11.07
C ASP A 36 24.33 -2.28 -11.67
N TYR A 37 23.35 -2.60 -10.82
CA TYR A 37 21.95 -2.83 -11.22
C TYR A 37 21.07 -1.57 -11.07
N LEU A 38 21.65 -0.45 -10.65
CA LEU A 38 20.91 0.81 -10.57
C LEU A 38 20.61 1.30 -12.00
N PRO A 39 19.31 1.45 -12.36
CA PRO A 39 18.97 1.95 -13.68
C PRO A 39 19.55 3.35 -13.90
N PRO A 40 20.07 3.66 -15.11
CA PRO A 40 20.56 4.99 -15.42
C PRO A 40 19.42 6.02 -15.37
N TYR A 41 19.74 7.26 -15.04
CA TYR A 41 18.76 8.35 -14.89
C TYR A 41 17.93 8.57 -16.18
N GLU A 42 18.53 8.34 -17.35
CA GLU A 42 17.90 8.47 -18.66
C GLU A 42 16.87 7.36 -18.95
N ALA A 43 16.89 6.25 -18.21
CA ALA A 43 15.90 5.18 -18.33
C ALA A 43 14.58 5.63 -17.70
N SER A 44 13.76 6.34 -18.48
CA SER A 44 12.51 6.94 -18.04
C SER A 44 11.61 5.95 -17.28
N GLY A 45 11.28 6.30 -16.03
CA GLY A 45 10.40 5.51 -15.15
C GLY A 45 11.05 4.26 -14.55
N ALA A 46 12.33 4.00 -14.81
CA ALA A 46 13.04 2.91 -14.17
C ALA A 46 13.57 3.36 -12.79
N SER A 47 13.61 2.41 -11.85
CA SER A 47 14.13 2.63 -10.50
C SER A 47 14.65 1.34 -9.89
N LEU A 48 15.48 1.44 -8.84
CA LEU A 48 15.85 0.29 -8.03
C LEU A 48 14.86 0.15 -6.88
N TYR A 49 14.03 -0.88 -6.95
CA TYR A 49 13.04 -1.17 -5.91
C TYR A 49 13.70 -1.88 -4.74
N LEU A 50 13.52 -1.37 -3.53
CA LEU A 50 13.95 -2.02 -2.30
C LEU A 50 12.77 -2.68 -1.61
N ARG A 51 12.94 -3.93 -1.20
CA ARG A 51 11.95 -4.71 -0.45
C ARG A 51 12.51 -5.20 0.88
N PRO A 52 12.41 -4.41 1.95
CA PRO A 52 12.65 -4.91 3.29
C PRO A 52 11.53 -5.85 3.71
N ILE A 53 11.86 -7.01 4.25
CA ILE A 53 10.92 -8.02 4.75
C ILE A 53 11.34 -8.49 6.13
N LEU A 54 10.36 -8.79 6.97
CA LEU A 54 10.53 -9.37 8.29
C LEU A 54 9.69 -10.65 8.37
N ILE A 55 10.32 -11.77 8.71
CA ILE A 55 9.69 -13.09 8.71
C ILE A 55 10.02 -13.80 10.03
N GLY A 56 8.99 -14.39 10.67
CA GLY A 56 9.22 -15.32 11.79
C GLY A 56 9.82 -16.63 11.29
N ILE A 57 10.84 -17.13 11.99
CA ILE A 57 11.61 -18.32 11.59
C ILE A 57 11.62 -19.43 12.65
N ASN A 58 10.91 -19.27 13.76
CA ASN A 58 10.82 -20.32 14.76
C ASN A 58 10.14 -21.58 14.21
N PRO A 59 10.67 -22.77 14.46
CA PRO A 59 9.90 -23.99 14.33
C PRO A 59 8.87 -24.06 15.48
N GLN A 60 7.58 -23.99 15.17
CA GLN A 60 6.53 -24.03 16.18
C GLN A 60 5.26 -24.70 15.67
N LEU A 61 4.53 -25.34 16.58
CA LEU A 61 3.19 -25.83 16.37
C LEU A 61 2.21 -24.97 17.17
N GLY A 62 1.03 -24.72 16.60
CA GLY A 62 0.02 -23.88 17.23
C GLY A 62 0.21 -22.38 16.92
N ILE A 63 -0.62 -21.54 17.56
CA ILE A 63 -0.67 -20.11 17.33
C ILE A 63 0.16 -19.42 18.41
N HIS A 64 1.32 -18.90 18.01
CA HIS A 64 2.22 -18.15 18.87
C HIS A 64 2.91 -17.05 18.05
N SER A 65 3.25 -15.94 18.70
CA SER A 65 4.11 -14.92 18.11
C SER A 65 5.52 -15.45 17.90
N ALA A 66 6.15 -15.07 16.80
CA ALA A 66 7.52 -15.46 16.50
C ALA A 66 8.50 -14.74 17.45
N ARG A 67 9.40 -15.51 18.07
CA ARG A 67 10.49 -14.98 18.93
C ARG A 67 11.77 -14.72 18.14
N ASP A 68 12.05 -15.58 17.16
CA ASP A 68 13.18 -15.44 16.26
C ASP A 68 12.68 -14.97 14.90
N VAL A 69 13.32 -13.95 14.37
CA VAL A 69 12.93 -13.32 13.10
C VAL A 69 14.12 -13.18 12.18
N MET A 70 13.86 -13.26 10.89
CA MET A 70 14.79 -12.88 9.85
C MET A 70 14.36 -11.53 9.27
N PHE A 71 15.26 -10.54 9.33
CA PHE A 71 15.12 -9.30 8.59
C PHE A 71 16.01 -9.38 7.35
N ALA A 72 15.42 -9.21 6.17
CA ALA A 72 16.13 -9.21 4.89
C ALA A 72 15.75 -8.00 4.05
N VAL A 73 16.70 -7.53 3.23
CA VAL A 73 16.46 -6.49 2.23
C VAL A 73 16.82 -7.04 0.86
N MET A 74 15.88 -7.02 -0.05
CA MET A 74 16.08 -7.37 -1.46
C MET A 74 15.99 -6.11 -2.31
N CYS A 75 16.69 -6.10 -3.45
CA CYS A 75 16.54 -5.06 -4.46
C CYS A 75 16.28 -5.68 -5.85
N SER A 76 15.61 -4.91 -6.72
CA SER A 76 15.36 -5.30 -8.10
C SER A 76 15.21 -4.06 -8.97
N PRO A 77 15.84 -3.99 -10.15
CA PRO A 77 15.48 -3.00 -11.15
C PRO A 77 14.03 -3.18 -11.58
N VAL A 78 13.27 -2.11 -11.63
CA VAL A 78 11.86 -2.12 -12.05
C VAL A 78 11.59 -0.98 -13.03
N GLY A 79 10.67 -1.21 -13.95
CA GLY A 79 10.10 -0.16 -14.80
C GLY A 79 8.89 0.51 -14.15
N THR A 80 8.14 1.28 -14.94
CA THR A 80 6.88 1.86 -14.48
C THR A 80 5.87 0.77 -14.14
N TYR A 81 5.14 0.91 -13.03
CA TYR A 81 4.16 -0.08 -12.56
C TYR A 81 3.09 -0.42 -13.61
N SER A 82 2.68 0.57 -14.39
CA SER A 82 1.68 0.40 -15.45
C SER A 82 2.27 -0.04 -16.80
N GLY A 83 3.60 -0.10 -16.94
CA GLY A 83 4.26 -0.26 -18.25
C GLY A 83 4.11 0.94 -19.19
N ALA A 84 3.36 1.96 -18.78
CA ALA A 84 3.12 3.16 -19.57
C ALA A 84 4.16 4.24 -19.30
N LYS A 85 4.50 5.02 -20.32
CA LYS A 85 5.42 6.17 -20.21
C LYS A 85 4.77 7.41 -19.58
N SER A 86 3.45 7.40 -19.39
CA SER A 86 2.65 8.49 -18.81
C SER A 86 1.54 7.92 -17.94
N LEU A 87 0.80 8.79 -17.24
CA LEU A 87 -0.41 8.40 -16.53
C LEU A 87 -1.38 7.75 -17.54
N SER A 88 -1.83 6.56 -17.21
CA SER A 88 -2.74 5.76 -18.04
C SER A 88 -4.00 5.45 -17.22
N PRO A 89 -5.18 5.84 -17.70
CA PRO A 89 -6.42 5.49 -17.04
C PRO A 89 -6.59 3.97 -17.02
N GLY A 90 -7.19 3.47 -15.96
CA GLY A 90 -7.54 2.07 -15.79
C GLY A 90 -8.98 1.92 -15.36
N ASN A 91 -9.52 0.72 -15.49
CA ASN A 91 -10.81 0.38 -14.93
C ASN A 91 -10.65 -0.32 -13.59
N ALA A 92 -11.59 -0.08 -12.69
CA ALA A 92 -11.66 -0.76 -11.40
C ALA A 92 -13.08 -1.31 -11.18
N VAL A 93 -13.18 -2.38 -10.40
CA VAL A 93 -14.46 -2.91 -9.96
C VAL A 93 -14.59 -2.78 -8.44
N ILE A 94 -15.79 -2.47 -7.96
CA ILE A 94 -16.08 -2.38 -6.52
C ILE A 94 -16.27 -3.79 -5.96
N SER A 95 -15.49 -4.15 -4.94
CA SER A 95 -15.63 -5.42 -4.22
C SER A 95 -16.79 -5.37 -3.24
N ARG A 96 -17.90 -5.99 -3.62
CA ARG A 96 -19.08 -6.10 -2.73
C ARG A 96 -19.10 -7.40 -1.92
N ASN A 97 -18.47 -8.46 -2.44
CA ASN A 97 -18.54 -9.81 -1.87
C ASN A 97 -17.30 -10.24 -1.10
N TYR A 98 -16.22 -9.45 -1.18
CA TYR A 98 -14.95 -9.76 -0.55
C TYR A 98 -14.44 -8.56 0.25
N ASP A 99 -13.76 -8.86 1.36
CA ASP A 99 -13.09 -7.88 2.20
C ASP A 99 -11.60 -7.88 1.93
N ARG A 100 -10.97 -6.72 2.06
CA ARG A 100 -9.51 -6.59 2.13
C ARG A 100 -9.01 -6.87 3.54
N ALA A 101 -9.71 -6.34 4.52
CA ALA A 101 -9.43 -6.49 5.94
C ALA A 101 -10.71 -6.25 6.74
N SER A 102 -10.80 -6.82 7.93
CA SER A 102 -11.89 -6.52 8.86
C SER A 102 -11.74 -5.13 9.49
N THR A 103 -12.85 -4.52 9.88
CA THR A 103 -12.90 -3.17 10.47
C THR A 103 -11.97 -2.99 11.66
N TYR A 104 -11.83 -4.00 12.52
CA TYR A 104 -10.96 -4.00 13.70
C TYR A 104 -9.75 -4.95 13.53
N GLY A 105 -9.40 -5.27 12.30
CA GLY A 105 -8.33 -6.20 11.98
C GLY A 105 -7.00 -5.51 11.70
N SER A 106 -6.21 -6.19 10.91
CA SER A 106 -4.83 -5.83 10.58
C SER A 106 -4.67 -4.89 9.37
N GLY A 107 -5.77 -4.33 8.83
CA GLY A 107 -5.76 -3.58 7.57
C GLY A 107 -4.79 -2.40 7.53
N CYS A 108 -4.63 -1.69 8.65
CA CYS A 108 -3.70 -0.55 8.75
C CYS A 108 -2.23 -0.95 8.91
N TYR A 109 -1.92 -2.25 9.04
CA TYR A 109 -0.56 -2.75 9.13
C TYR A 109 -0.09 -3.37 7.80
N LYS A 110 1.21 -3.26 7.51
CA LYS A 110 1.81 -3.79 6.27
C LYS A 110 2.13 -5.28 6.43
N LEU A 111 1.11 -6.13 6.41
CA LEU A 111 1.21 -7.57 6.66
C LEU A 111 0.88 -8.38 5.41
N GLY A 112 1.61 -9.48 5.20
CA GLY A 112 1.35 -10.43 4.11
C GLY A 112 -0.05 -11.03 4.13
N ALA A 113 -0.63 -11.22 5.32
CA ALA A 113 -1.98 -11.75 5.51
C ALA A 113 -3.05 -10.92 4.81
N ASN A 114 -2.95 -9.57 4.84
CA ASN A 114 -3.91 -8.70 4.17
C ASN A 114 -3.92 -8.89 2.65
N TYR A 115 -2.75 -9.16 2.06
CA TYR A 115 -2.62 -9.43 0.63
C TYR A 115 -3.10 -10.83 0.27
N ALA A 116 -2.78 -11.83 1.09
CA ALA A 116 -3.24 -13.20 0.89
C ALA A 116 -4.77 -13.28 0.89
N GLN A 117 -5.44 -12.58 1.81
CA GLN A 117 -6.89 -12.53 1.90
C GLN A 117 -7.55 -11.94 0.64
N SER A 118 -6.95 -10.91 0.05
CA SER A 118 -7.51 -10.23 -1.11
C SER A 118 -7.19 -10.90 -2.46
N LEU A 119 -6.28 -11.88 -2.48
CA LEU A 119 -5.72 -12.43 -3.71
C LEU A 119 -6.77 -13.10 -4.61
N HIS A 120 -7.71 -13.85 -4.00
CA HIS A 120 -8.79 -14.51 -4.75
C HIS A 120 -9.70 -13.50 -5.46
N ALA A 121 -10.13 -12.46 -4.75
CA ALA A 121 -10.95 -11.39 -5.29
C ALA A 121 -10.23 -10.64 -6.42
N TYR A 122 -8.93 -10.41 -6.23
CA TYR A 122 -8.07 -9.77 -7.23
C TYR A 122 -7.99 -10.58 -8.53
N ASN A 123 -7.79 -11.90 -8.41
CA ASN A 123 -7.77 -12.79 -9.57
C ASN A 123 -9.11 -12.80 -10.32
N ILE A 124 -10.24 -12.80 -9.61
CA ILE A 124 -11.57 -12.68 -10.26
C ILE A 124 -11.66 -11.37 -11.04
N ALA A 125 -11.30 -10.24 -10.44
CA ALA A 125 -11.35 -8.94 -11.11
C ALA A 125 -10.47 -8.91 -12.37
N HIS A 126 -9.24 -9.41 -12.28
CA HIS A 126 -8.34 -9.51 -13.43
C HIS A 126 -8.88 -10.40 -14.54
N ASN A 127 -9.39 -11.58 -14.21
CA ASN A 127 -9.95 -12.52 -15.18
C ASN A 127 -11.21 -11.98 -15.88
N THR A 128 -11.87 -10.97 -15.28
CA THR A 128 -13.02 -10.28 -15.87
C THR A 128 -12.64 -8.95 -16.53
N GLY A 129 -11.34 -8.68 -16.69
CA GLY A 129 -10.82 -7.53 -17.45
C GLY A 129 -10.66 -6.25 -16.64
N TYR A 130 -10.80 -6.28 -15.31
CA TYR A 130 -10.54 -5.12 -14.47
C TYR A 130 -9.09 -5.09 -14.01
N ARG A 131 -8.51 -3.89 -14.02
CA ARG A 131 -7.12 -3.66 -13.62
C ARG A 131 -6.96 -3.56 -12.11
N GLU A 132 -7.96 -3.01 -11.42
CA GLU A 132 -7.93 -2.78 -9.99
C GLU A 132 -9.25 -3.17 -9.32
N LEU A 133 -9.16 -3.43 -8.03
CA LEU A 133 -10.28 -3.79 -7.16
C LEU A 133 -10.40 -2.75 -6.05
N LEU A 134 -11.52 -2.03 -5.99
CA LEU A 134 -11.81 -1.06 -4.94
C LEU A 134 -12.55 -1.74 -3.80
N PHE A 135 -11.96 -1.74 -2.61
CA PHE A 135 -12.55 -2.32 -1.42
C PHE A 135 -13.36 -1.29 -0.63
N LEU A 136 -14.45 -1.77 -0.06
CA LEU A 136 -15.31 -1.05 0.86
C LEU A 136 -15.06 -1.52 2.29
N ASP A 137 -15.52 -0.74 3.28
CA ASP A 137 -15.50 -1.16 4.67
C ASP A 137 -16.19 -2.51 4.86
N SER A 138 -15.62 -3.34 5.71
CA SER A 138 -16.11 -4.71 5.91
C SER A 138 -17.41 -4.80 6.72
N ALA A 139 -17.73 -3.77 7.50
CA ALA A 139 -18.88 -3.80 8.39
C ALA A 139 -20.19 -3.44 7.67
N THR A 140 -20.18 -2.42 6.83
CA THR A 140 -21.41 -1.89 6.22
C THR A 140 -21.42 -1.93 4.70
N LYS A 141 -20.25 -2.05 4.06
CA LYS A 141 -20.09 -1.99 2.60
C LYS A 141 -20.59 -0.66 1.99
N THR A 142 -20.58 0.40 2.77
CA THR A 142 -21.07 1.71 2.36
C THR A 142 -19.98 2.75 2.16
N THR A 143 -18.81 2.57 2.77
CA THR A 143 -17.70 3.52 2.65
C THR A 143 -16.50 2.92 1.92
N ILE A 144 -15.82 3.76 1.15
CA ILE A 144 -14.61 3.41 0.42
C ILE A 144 -13.45 3.30 1.39
N GLU A 145 -12.62 2.27 1.22
CA GLU A 145 -11.36 2.13 1.94
C GLU A 145 -10.16 2.37 1.02
N GLU A 146 -9.70 1.37 0.32
CA GLU A 146 -8.55 1.50 -0.60
C GLU A 146 -8.64 0.48 -1.73
N PHE A 147 -7.78 0.63 -2.74
CA PHE A 147 -7.60 -0.38 -3.77
C PHE A 147 -6.81 -1.59 -3.24
N GLY A 148 -6.81 -2.67 -3.99
CA GLY A 148 -6.15 -3.92 -3.57
C GLY A 148 -4.66 -3.77 -3.27
N SER A 149 -3.95 -2.91 -4.01
CA SER A 149 -2.51 -2.71 -3.88
C SER A 149 -2.08 -1.28 -3.51
N SER A 150 -3.02 -0.31 -3.46
CA SER A 150 -2.74 1.12 -3.33
C SER A 150 -3.84 1.86 -2.59
N ASN A 151 -3.54 3.06 -2.09
CA ASN A 151 -4.56 3.90 -1.47
C ASN A 151 -5.44 4.58 -2.52
N PHE A 152 -6.66 4.91 -2.09
CA PHE A 152 -7.62 5.71 -2.84
C PHE A 152 -7.44 7.20 -2.55
N PHE A 153 -7.55 8.03 -3.57
CA PHE A 153 -7.88 9.44 -3.43
C PHE A 153 -8.74 9.91 -4.61
N ALA A 154 -9.49 10.97 -4.39
CA ALA A 154 -10.33 11.61 -5.40
C ALA A 154 -10.09 13.13 -5.44
N ILE A 155 -10.44 13.75 -6.57
CA ILE A 155 -10.49 15.20 -6.73
C ILE A 155 -11.93 15.60 -6.98
N LYS A 156 -12.39 16.65 -6.29
CA LYS A 156 -13.66 17.31 -6.53
C LYS A 156 -13.44 18.81 -6.47
N GLY A 157 -13.56 19.48 -7.61
CA GLY A 157 -13.20 20.90 -7.74
C GLY A 157 -11.77 21.17 -7.26
N ASN A 158 -11.62 22.00 -6.25
CA ASN A 158 -10.32 22.33 -5.65
C ASN A 158 -10.03 21.53 -4.36
N THR A 159 -10.50 20.29 -4.27
CA THR A 159 -10.37 19.48 -3.06
C THR A 159 -9.80 18.10 -3.35
N TYR A 160 -8.71 17.76 -2.64
CA TYR A 160 -8.12 16.42 -2.56
C TYR A 160 -8.80 15.66 -1.43
N ILE A 161 -9.42 14.53 -1.72
CA ILE A 161 -10.21 13.76 -0.76
C ILE A 161 -9.65 12.34 -0.65
N THR A 162 -9.41 11.86 0.56
CA THR A 162 -8.92 10.48 0.78
C THR A 162 -9.60 9.85 2.01
N PRO A 163 -9.84 8.52 2.00
CA PRO A 163 -10.56 7.87 3.06
C PRO A 163 -9.87 7.94 4.43
N ARG A 164 -10.66 8.10 5.48
CA ARG A 164 -10.27 7.88 6.87
C ARG A 164 -10.98 6.64 7.40
N SER A 165 -10.23 5.58 7.61
CA SER A 165 -10.70 4.33 8.20
C SER A 165 -9.58 3.71 9.05
N GLY A 166 -9.95 2.95 10.08
CA GLY A 166 -9.00 2.21 10.92
C GLY A 166 -8.33 1.04 10.20
N SER A 167 -8.88 0.60 9.06
CA SER A 167 -8.36 -0.51 8.26
C SER A 167 -7.54 -0.09 7.04
N VAL A 168 -7.52 1.20 6.69
CA VAL A 168 -6.71 1.71 5.57
C VAL A 168 -5.23 1.79 5.94
N LEU A 169 -4.36 1.27 5.07
CA LEU A 169 -2.91 1.33 5.28
C LEU A 169 -2.41 2.78 5.22
N PRO A 170 -1.66 3.26 6.25
CA PRO A 170 -1.01 4.57 6.21
C PRO A 170 0.07 4.63 5.12
N SER A 171 -0.31 5.06 3.92
CA SER A 171 0.57 5.16 2.76
C SER A 171 1.51 6.35 2.89
N ILE A 172 2.80 6.11 2.58
CA ILE A 172 3.80 7.19 2.51
C ILE A 172 3.53 8.06 1.30
N THR A 173 3.15 7.47 0.16
CA THR A 173 2.82 8.18 -1.07
C THR A 173 1.60 9.07 -0.89
N ASN A 174 0.48 8.55 -0.33
CA ASN A 174 -0.71 9.35 -0.06
C ASN A 174 -0.41 10.52 0.89
N ASN A 175 0.36 10.28 1.96
CA ASN A 175 0.76 11.35 2.87
C ASN A 175 1.61 12.44 2.18
N SER A 176 2.43 12.06 1.22
CA SER A 176 3.21 13.01 0.42
C SER A 176 2.32 13.79 -0.55
N LEU A 177 1.40 13.11 -1.24
CA LEU A 177 0.44 13.75 -2.16
C LEU A 177 -0.48 14.73 -1.45
N ARG A 178 -0.95 14.40 -0.25
CA ARG A 178 -1.74 15.34 0.59
C ARG A 178 -0.97 16.64 0.88
N LYS A 179 0.34 16.52 1.16
CA LYS A 179 1.16 17.70 1.38
C LYS A 179 1.35 18.50 0.08
N VAL A 180 1.65 17.81 -1.02
CA VAL A 180 1.78 18.46 -2.34
C VAL A 180 0.47 19.15 -2.73
N ALA A 181 -0.68 18.50 -2.55
CA ALA A 181 -1.98 19.10 -2.83
C ALA A 181 -2.20 20.39 -2.01
N ALA A 182 -1.90 20.38 -0.71
CA ALA A 182 -2.00 21.57 0.12
C ALA A 182 -1.02 22.68 -0.33
N ASP A 183 0.23 22.32 -0.66
CA ASP A 183 1.24 23.26 -1.15
C ASP A 183 0.83 23.87 -2.52
N MET A 184 0.01 23.16 -3.30
CA MET A 184 -0.59 23.64 -4.56
C MET A 184 -1.88 24.46 -4.36
N GLY A 185 -2.33 24.63 -3.12
CA GLY A 185 -3.54 25.42 -2.80
C GLY A 185 -4.85 24.64 -2.86
N LEU A 186 -4.81 23.30 -2.95
CA LEU A 186 -6.02 22.49 -2.82
C LEU A 186 -6.42 22.35 -1.35
N ASN A 187 -7.72 22.28 -1.08
CA ASN A 187 -8.21 21.80 0.20
C ASN A 187 -7.89 20.29 0.34
N VAL A 188 -7.56 19.84 1.54
CA VAL A 188 -7.28 18.44 1.80
C VAL A 188 -8.27 17.90 2.83
N GLU A 189 -9.10 16.95 2.42
CA GLU A 189 -10.06 16.26 3.28
C GLU A 189 -9.64 14.80 3.51
N VAL A 190 -9.63 14.41 4.80
CA VAL A 190 -9.40 13.03 5.24
C VAL A 190 -10.63 12.62 6.04
N ARG A 191 -11.57 11.96 5.40
CA ARG A 191 -12.88 11.64 5.96
C ARG A 191 -13.41 10.31 5.45
N PRO A 192 -14.44 9.71 6.09
CA PRO A 192 -15.20 8.64 5.45
C PRO A 192 -15.79 9.13 4.11
N ILE A 193 -15.73 8.29 3.08
CA ILE A 193 -16.26 8.57 1.74
C ILE A 193 -17.30 7.51 1.44
N LYS A 194 -18.52 7.91 1.17
CA LYS A 194 -19.58 6.97 0.77
C LYS A 194 -19.35 6.51 -0.67
N VAL A 195 -19.72 5.26 -0.96
CA VAL A 195 -19.55 4.70 -2.30
C VAL A 195 -20.34 5.45 -3.36
N GLU A 196 -21.47 6.04 -2.97
CA GLU A 196 -22.34 6.85 -3.86
C GLU A 196 -21.64 8.14 -4.32
N GLU A 197 -20.70 8.68 -3.54
CA GLU A 197 -19.95 9.89 -3.89
C GLU A 197 -19.04 9.67 -5.11
N LEU A 198 -18.77 8.42 -5.52
CA LEU A 198 -17.94 8.14 -6.70
C LEU A 198 -18.43 8.85 -7.96
N ALA A 199 -19.74 9.02 -8.12
CA ALA A 199 -20.36 9.70 -9.26
C ALA A 199 -20.18 11.23 -9.23
N GLU A 200 -19.73 11.78 -8.10
CA GLU A 200 -19.60 13.22 -7.89
C GLU A 200 -18.15 13.71 -8.04
N PHE A 201 -17.18 12.80 -8.13
CA PHE A 201 -15.78 13.16 -8.25
C PHE A 201 -15.39 13.45 -9.69
N ASP A 202 -14.56 14.48 -9.88
CA ASP A 202 -13.98 14.80 -11.17
C ASP A 202 -12.91 13.78 -11.56
N GLU A 203 -12.16 13.27 -10.55
CA GLU A 203 -11.15 12.26 -10.74
C GLU A 203 -11.13 11.26 -9.56
N VAL A 204 -10.89 9.99 -9.88
CA VAL A 204 -10.60 8.93 -8.91
C VAL A 204 -9.24 8.33 -9.24
N ASN A 205 -8.37 8.25 -8.25
CA ASN A 205 -6.98 7.88 -8.44
C ASN A 205 -6.52 6.84 -7.41
N SER A 206 -5.53 6.06 -7.79
CA SER A 206 -4.80 5.16 -6.92
C SER A 206 -3.37 5.64 -6.70
N CYS A 207 -2.84 5.50 -5.48
CA CYS A 207 -1.47 5.86 -5.17
C CYS A 207 -0.81 4.86 -4.21
N GLY A 208 0.38 4.40 -4.56
CA GLY A 208 1.13 3.39 -3.79
C GLY A 208 2.64 3.59 -3.82
#